data_7d0b6932a2df428c14a7019432ca952d
#
_entry.id   7d0b6932a2df428c14a7019432ca952d
#
_cell.length_a   1.000
_cell.length_b   1.000
_cell.length_c   1.000
_cell.angle_alpha   90.00
_cell.angle_beta   90.00
_cell.angle_gamma   90.00
#
_symmetry.space_group_name_H-M   'P 1'
#
loop_
_entity.id
_entity.type
_entity.pdbx_description
1 polymer ?
#
loop_
_entity_poly.entity_id
_entity_poly.type
_entity_poly.pdbx_seq_one_letter_code
_entity_poly.pdbx_strand_id
1 'polypeptide(L)'
;PKNGGLQQLSISVTMRTPGHDEELALGFLFTEGIINSAEQVVGFSHPPVRWKQAKENVLLVHLADGVAVDLERLKRNFYTSSSCGVCGKASIEAVRVQGQFELPEAQPLFEAKLLHDLPNRLASRQSIFDCTGGLHGAALFDKNGELQLVREDVGRHNALDKLVGACLRAGHLPLNEHVVLVSGRAGFELVQKSVMAAAAMMAAVGAPSSLAVKLAEEAGMTLVGFLRNGQFNIYSSPERIKF
;
A
#
# COMPACT_ATOMS: atom_id res chain seq x y z
N PRO A 1 -21.09 8.42 20.36
CA PRO A 1 -22.44 7.90 20.28
C PRO A 1 -23.11 8.09 21.64
N LYS A 2 -24.22 8.86 21.66
CA LYS A 2 -24.98 9.11 22.90
C LYS A 2 -25.92 7.93 23.26
N ASN A 3 -25.99 6.90 22.41
CA ASN A 3 -26.76 5.65 22.64
C ASN A 3 -25.98 4.56 21.92
N GLY A 4 -25.47 3.58 22.61
CA GLY A 4 -24.58 2.49 22.18
C GLY A 4 -25.02 1.60 20.99
N GLY A 5 -25.42 2.21 19.89
CA GLY A 5 -25.79 1.53 18.64
C GLY A 5 -24.62 1.54 17.65
N LEU A 6 -24.50 0.45 16.90
CA LEU A 6 -23.60 0.34 15.75
C LEU A 6 -23.91 1.44 14.73
N GLN A 7 -22.91 2.21 14.33
CA GLN A 7 -23.02 3.22 13.29
C GLN A 7 -22.33 2.71 12.02
N GLN A 8 -23.06 2.73 10.92
CA GLN A 8 -22.48 2.43 9.59
C GLN A 8 -22.06 3.73 8.90
N LEU A 9 -20.83 3.75 8.38
CA LEU A 9 -20.25 4.88 7.68
C LEU A 9 -19.75 4.44 6.30
N SER A 10 -19.95 5.26 5.28
CA SER A 10 -19.29 5.07 3.98
C SER A 10 -17.88 5.64 4.09
N ILE A 11 -16.88 4.77 3.89
CA ILE A 11 -15.47 5.12 4.06
C ILE A 11 -14.81 5.47 2.72
N SER A 12 -14.99 4.66 1.71
CA SER A 12 -14.36 4.86 0.39
C SER A 12 -15.19 4.28 -0.73
N VAL A 13 -15.07 4.88 -1.91
CA VAL A 13 -15.56 4.33 -3.17
C VAL A 13 -14.38 4.30 -4.13
N THR A 14 -14.04 3.12 -4.64
CA THR A 14 -12.90 2.95 -5.54
C THR A 14 -13.24 2.03 -6.71
N MET A 15 -12.63 2.30 -7.86
CA MET A 15 -12.63 1.37 -8.98
C MET A 15 -11.56 0.30 -8.71
N ARG A 16 -11.96 -0.97 -8.70
CA ARG A 16 -11.09 -2.09 -8.37
C ARG A 16 -11.22 -3.25 -9.34
N THR A 17 -10.17 -4.04 -9.45
CA THR A 17 -10.27 -5.38 -10.01
C THR A 17 -10.88 -6.32 -8.96
N PRO A 18 -11.94 -7.08 -9.28
CA PRO A 18 -12.55 -8.03 -8.35
C PRO A 18 -11.54 -9.04 -7.80
N GLY A 19 -11.80 -9.49 -6.58
CA GLY A 19 -10.93 -10.42 -5.83
C GLY A 19 -10.01 -9.71 -4.85
N HIS A 20 -9.72 -10.40 -3.76
CA HIS A 20 -8.94 -9.88 -2.63
C HIS A 20 -9.54 -8.61 -1.98
N ASP A 21 -10.87 -8.49 -1.97
CA ASP A 21 -11.56 -7.29 -1.51
C ASP A 21 -11.39 -7.06 0.00
N GLU A 22 -11.33 -8.12 0.80
CA GLU A 22 -11.05 -8.02 2.23
C GLU A 22 -9.62 -7.54 2.49
N GLU A 23 -8.65 -8.01 1.69
CA GLU A 23 -7.27 -7.53 1.77
C GLU A 23 -7.17 -6.07 1.35
N LEU A 24 -7.88 -5.66 0.28
CA LEU A 24 -7.96 -4.27 -0.14
C LEU A 24 -8.48 -3.38 0.99
N ALA A 25 -9.59 -3.78 1.62
CA ALA A 25 -10.19 -3.01 2.71
C ALA A 25 -9.28 -2.94 3.93
N LEU A 26 -8.69 -4.08 4.32
CA LEU A 26 -7.79 -4.16 5.47
C LEU A 26 -6.54 -3.30 5.27
N GLY A 27 -5.90 -3.42 4.11
CA GLY A 27 -4.72 -2.63 3.77
C GLY A 27 -5.02 -1.14 3.68
N PHE A 28 -6.13 -0.76 3.05
CA PHE A 28 -6.59 0.62 3.01
C PHE A 28 -6.79 1.20 4.42
N LEU A 29 -7.53 0.51 5.29
CA LEU A 29 -7.79 0.97 6.66
C LEU A 29 -6.48 1.14 7.45
N PHE A 30 -5.54 0.22 7.28
CA PHE A 30 -4.24 0.28 7.92
C PHE A 30 -3.37 1.41 7.38
N THR A 31 -3.22 1.51 6.06
CA THR A 31 -2.33 2.51 5.43
C THR A 31 -2.85 3.94 5.56
N GLU A 32 -4.16 4.12 5.77
CA GLU A 32 -4.78 5.40 6.12
C GLU A 32 -4.78 5.66 7.66
N GLY A 33 -4.27 4.72 8.46
CA GLY A 33 -4.16 4.84 9.92
C GLY A 33 -5.50 4.84 10.64
N ILE A 34 -6.50 4.17 10.08
CA ILE A 34 -7.83 3.96 10.69
C ILE A 34 -7.77 2.81 11.67
N ILE A 35 -6.99 1.78 11.34
CA ILE A 35 -6.66 0.65 12.21
C ILE A 35 -5.14 0.56 12.35
N ASN A 36 -4.70 -0.06 13.42
CA ASN A 36 -3.28 -0.30 13.70
C ASN A 36 -2.91 -1.80 13.65
N SER A 37 -3.90 -2.68 13.69
CA SER A 37 -3.67 -4.13 13.63
C SER A 37 -4.87 -4.85 13.01
N ALA A 38 -4.64 -6.10 12.57
CA ALA A 38 -5.70 -6.93 11.98
C ALA A 38 -6.80 -7.29 12.98
N GLU A 39 -6.47 -7.43 14.26
CA GLU A 39 -7.38 -7.80 15.34
C GLU A 39 -8.47 -6.75 15.58
N GLN A 40 -8.24 -5.50 15.13
CA GLN A 40 -9.23 -4.44 15.19
C GLN A 40 -10.38 -4.64 14.18
N VAL A 41 -10.26 -5.61 13.26
CA VAL A 41 -11.31 -6.01 12.33
C VAL A 41 -11.82 -7.38 12.73
N VAL A 42 -13.08 -7.44 13.18
CA VAL A 42 -13.71 -8.68 13.65
C VAL A 42 -14.42 -9.45 12.54
N GLY A 43 -14.57 -8.85 11.36
CA GLY A 43 -15.15 -9.57 10.22
C GLY A 43 -15.52 -8.67 9.05
N PHE A 44 -15.95 -9.34 7.98
CA PHE A 44 -16.41 -8.73 6.74
C PHE A 44 -17.79 -9.29 6.37
N SER A 45 -18.63 -8.46 5.76
CA SER A 45 -19.92 -8.93 5.24
C SER A 45 -20.35 -8.08 4.04
N HIS A 46 -21.36 -8.56 3.32
CA HIS A 46 -22.01 -7.81 2.26
C HIS A 46 -23.42 -7.42 2.70
N PRO A 47 -23.84 -6.16 2.50
CA PRO A 47 -25.17 -5.74 2.88
C PRO A 47 -26.24 -6.44 2.04
N PRO A 48 -27.45 -6.63 2.57
CA PRO A 48 -28.59 -7.06 1.79
C PRO A 48 -29.00 -5.93 0.83
N VAL A 49 -28.60 -6.04 -0.44
CA VAL A 49 -28.96 -5.06 -1.48
C VAL A 49 -29.91 -5.68 -2.50
N ARG A 50 -30.80 -4.86 -3.06
CA ARG A 50 -31.82 -5.30 -4.04
C ARG A 50 -31.19 -5.85 -5.33
N TRP A 51 -30.00 -5.39 -5.72
CA TRP A 51 -29.33 -5.74 -6.96
C TRP A 51 -28.14 -6.64 -6.69
N LYS A 52 -28.12 -7.85 -7.28
CA LYS A 52 -27.02 -8.81 -7.10
C LYS A 52 -25.63 -8.20 -7.39
N GLN A 53 -25.54 -7.41 -8.47
CA GLN A 53 -24.31 -6.73 -8.86
C GLN A 53 -23.85 -5.67 -7.83
N ALA A 54 -24.78 -5.01 -7.14
CA ALA A 54 -24.44 -4.06 -6.09
C ALA A 54 -23.95 -4.76 -4.83
N LYS A 55 -24.43 -5.99 -4.54
CA LYS A 55 -23.99 -6.78 -3.39
C LYS A 55 -22.50 -7.08 -3.45
N GLU A 56 -21.98 -7.45 -4.61
CA GLU A 56 -20.57 -7.78 -4.81
C GLU A 56 -19.65 -6.54 -4.77
N ASN A 57 -20.23 -5.33 -4.90
CA ASN A 57 -19.48 -4.07 -4.91
C ASN A 57 -19.53 -3.28 -3.60
N VAL A 58 -20.15 -3.82 -2.56
CA VAL A 58 -20.18 -3.20 -1.23
C VAL A 58 -19.63 -4.20 -0.20
N LEU A 59 -18.55 -3.83 0.45
CA LEU A 59 -17.95 -4.59 1.54
C LEU A 59 -18.14 -3.82 2.84
N LEU A 60 -18.77 -4.43 3.82
CA LEU A 60 -18.87 -3.94 5.19
C LEU A 60 -17.70 -4.52 6.00
N VAL A 61 -16.96 -3.64 6.67
CA VAL A 61 -15.90 -3.99 7.60
C VAL A 61 -16.40 -3.79 9.01
N HIS A 62 -16.39 -4.83 9.81
CA HIS A 62 -16.82 -4.78 11.21
C HIS A 62 -15.60 -4.56 12.09
N LEU A 63 -15.57 -3.43 12.79
CA LEU A 63 -14.50 -3.10 13.73
C LEU A 63 -14.82 -3.64 15.13
N ALA A 64 -13.78 -4.00 15.86
CA ALA A 64 -13.90 -4.41 17.26
C ALA A 64 -14.42 -3.26 18.13
N ASP A 65 -15.05 -3.61 19.24
CA ASP A 65 -15.51 -2.63 20.19
C ASP A 65 -14.36 -1.76 20.74
N GLY A 66 -14.62 -0.46 20.85
CA GLY A 66 -13.62 0.49 21.35
C GLY A 66 -12.62 1.02 20.31
N VAL A 67 -12.66 0.56 19.07
CA VAL A 67 -11.86 1.15 17.98
C VAL A 67 -12.42 2.53 17.67
N ALA A 68 -11.65 3.58 18.02
CA ALA A 68 -12.02 4.96 17.73
C ALA A 68 -11.65 5.31 16.28
N VAL A 69 -12.65 5.62 15.48
CA VAL A 69 -12.45 6.10 14.11
C VAL A 69 -12.48 7.62 14.08
N ASP A 70 -11.38 8.26 13.69
CA ASP A 70 -11.32 9.72 13.52
C ASP A 70 -12.03 10.13 12.23
N LEU A 71 -13.31 10.49 12.37
CA LEU A 71 -14.17 10.87 11.24
C LEU A 71 -13.72 12.17 10.56
N GLU A 72 -13.11 13.09 11.26
CA GLU A 72 -12.63 14.34 10.68
C GLU A 72 -11.39 14.11 9.82
N ARG A 73 -10.52 13.18 10.23
CA ARG A 73 -9.40 12.72 9.43
C ARG A 73 -9.87 12.02 8.16
N LEU A 74 -10.87 11.14 8.28
CA LEU A 74 -11.48 10.45 7.15
C LEU A 74 -12.06 11.44 6.12
N LYS A 75 -12.88 12.39 6.54
CA LYS A 75 -13.46 13.39 5.63
C LYS A 75 -12.41 14.16 4.87
N ARG A 76 -11.29 14.54 5.49
CA ARG A 76 -10.19 15.26 4.85
C ARG A 76 -9.48 14.43 3.76
N ASN A 77 -9.34 13.12 3.99
CA ASN A 77 -8.67 12.23 3.04
C ASN A 77 -9.51 11.91 1.81
N PHE A 78 -10.84 11.92 1.89
CA PHE A 78 -11.75 11.48 0.82
C PHE A 78 -12.15 12.55 -0.20
N TYR A 79 -12.00 13.83 0.11
CA TYR A 79 -12.27 14.90 -0.86
C TYR A 79 -11.22 15.05 -1.96
N THR A 80 -10.21 14.18 -1.97
CA THR A 80 -9.07 14.27 -2.90
C THR A 80 -8.97 13.09 -3.85
N SER A 81 -9.95 12.93 -4.70
CA SER A 81 -9.89 11.96 -5.81
C SER A 81 -9.44 12.61 -7.12
N SER A 82 -8.31 13.30 -7.15
CA SER A 82 -7.71 13.73 -8.41
C SER A 82 -6.41 12.97 -8.66
N SER A 83 -6.19 12.62 -9.92
CA SER A 83 -5.09 11.79 -10.43
C SER A 83 -3.65 12.24 -10.07
N CYS A 84 -3.50 13.30 -9.31
CA CYS A 84 -2.21 13.90 -8.93
C CYS A 84 -1.87 13.79 -7.43
N GLY A 85 -2.75 13.28 -6.57
CA GLY A 85 -2.42 12.90 -5.18
C GLY A 85 -2.16 14.03 -4.17
N VAL A 86 -2.06 15.30 -4.58
CA VAL A 86 -1.63 16.38 -3.67
C VAL A 86 -2.64 17.53 -3.53
N CYS A 87 -3.63 17.66 -4.41
CA CYS A 87 -4.53 18.83 -4.43
C CYS A 87 -5.48 18.99 -3.23
N GLY A 88 -5.46 18.10 -2.24
CA GLY A 88 -6.39 18.18 -1.11
C GLY A 88 -5.80 17.95 0.27
N LYS A 89 -4.55 17.56 0.38
CA LYS A 89 -3.89 17.48 1.67
C LYS A 89 -3.24 18.84 1.94
N ALA A 90 -3.82 19.60 2.84
CA ALA A 90 -3.50 21.00 3.11
C ALA A 90 -2.07 21.24 3.62
N SER A 91 -1.31 20.20 3.96
CA SER A 91 0.12 20.27 4.24
C SER A 91 0.75 18.87 4.25
N ILE A 92 2.05 18.79 4.02
CA ILE A 92 2.85 17.56 4.17
C ILE A 92 2.72 17.00 5.59
N GLU A 93 2.55 17.86 6.59
CA GLU A 93 2.36 17.49 8.00
C GLU A 93 1.02 16.79 8.28
N ALA A 94 -0.07 17.20 7.60
CA ALA A 94 -1.37 16.52 7.71
C ALA A 94 -1.38 15.13 7.07
N VAL A 95 -0.39 14.86 6.23
CA VAL A 95 -0.20 13.60 5.52
C VAL A 95 0.72 12.64 6.29
N ARG A 96 1.46 13.13 7.26
CA ARG A 96 2.21 12.27 8.19
C ARG A 96 1.23 11.44 9.01
N VAL A 97 0.76 10.35 8.43
CA VAL A 97 0.23 9.25 9.22
C VAL A 97 1.41 8.76 10.03
N GLN A 98 1.36 8.93 11.34
CA GLN A 98 2.39 8.39 12.21
C GLN A 98 2.31 6.88 12.11
N GLY A 99 3.25 6.29 11.39
CA GLY A 99 3.42 4.85 11.37
C GLY A 99 3.75 4.37 12.78
N GLN A 100 3.19 3.25 13.18
CA GLN A 100 3.50 2.64 14.48
C GLN A 100 4.85 1.91 14.49
N PHE A 101 5.47 1.78 13.32
CA PHE A 101 6.76 1.11 13.16
C PHE A 101 7.81 2.14 12.77
N GLU A 102 8.98 2.02 13.37
CA GLU A 102 10.17 2.73 12.96
C GLU A 102 11.04 1.81 12.09
N LEU A 103 11.62 2.34 11.03
CA LEU A 103 12.61 1.61 10.25
C LEU A 103 13.95 1.62 11.03
N PRO A 104 14.62 0.47 11.13
CA PRO A 104 15.96 0.42 11.71
C PRO A 104 16.93 1.26 10.88
N GLU A 105 18.04 1.65 11.50
CA GLU A 105 19.12 2.35 10.82
C GLU A 105 19.51 1.62 9.53
N ALA A 106 19.77 2.38 8.48
CA ALA A 106 20.06 1.81 7.17
C ALA A 106 21.41 1.08 7.20
N GLN A 107 21.38 -0.21 6.88
CA GLN A 107 22.55 -1.10 6.79
C GLN A 107 22.48 -1.87 5.47
N PRO A 108 23.60 -2.36 4.91
CA PRO A 108 23.59 -3.17 3.70
C PRO A 108 22.69 -4.41 3.88
N LEU A 109 21.60 -4.46 3.16
CA LEU A 109 20.57 -5.50 3.28
C LEU A 109 20.30 -6.21 1.96
N PHE A 110 20.37 -5.47 0.84
CA PHE A 110 20.00 -5.96 -0.47
C PHE A 110 21.22 -5.91 -1.42
N GLU A 111 21.50 -7.00 -2.11
CA GLU A 111 22.50 -7.03 -3.18
C GLU A 111 21.93 -6.31 -4.42
N ALA A 112 22.65 -5.34 -4.96
CA ALA A 112 22.22 -4.57 -6.14
C ALA A 112 21.85 -5.46 -7.33
N LYS A 113 22.62 -6.54 -7.55
CA LYS A 113 22.36 -7.49 -8.64
C LYS A 113 20.99 -8.15 -8.58
N LEU A 114 20.41 -8.35 -7.37
CA LEU A 114 19.11 -8.99 -7.21
C LEU A 114 17.99 -8.05 -7.67
N LEU A 115 18.16 -6.74 -7.49
CA LEU A 115 17.16 -5.74 -7.86
C LEU A 115 16.86 -5.77 -9.36
N HIS A 116 17.86 -6.05 -10.22
CA HIS A 116 17.71 -6.01 -11.66
C HIS A 116 16.66 -6.99 -12.20
N ASP A 117 16.45 -8.12 -11.52
CA ASP A 117 15.52 -9.18 -11.96
C ASP A 117 14.12 -9.05 -11.35
N LEU A 118 13.92 -8.24 -10.32
CA LEU A 118 12.64 -8.13 -9.64
C LEU A 118 11.47 -7.75 -10.58
N PRO A 119 11.63 -6.83 -11.57
CA PRO A 119 10.55 -6.53 -12.52
C PRO A 119 10.14 -7.73 -13.37
N ASN A 120 11.08 -8.56 -13.82
CA ASN A 120 10.78 -9.77 -14.58
C ASN A 120 10.04 -10.80 -13.73
N ARG A 121 10.46 -10.97 -12.47
CA ARG A 121 9.80 -11.85 -11.52
C ARG A 121 8.37 -11.39 -11.22
N LEU A 122 8.14 -10.08 -11.06
CA LEU A 122 6.79 -9.53 -10.95
C LEU A 122 5.99 -9.81 -12.22
N ALA A 123 6.50 -9.46 -13.39
CA ALA A 123 5.80 -9.63 -14.66
C ALA A 123 5.37 -11.09 -14.88
N SER A 124 6.24 -12.06 -14.60
CA SER A 124 5.93 -13.50 -14.75
C SER A 124 4.79 -14.00 -13.84
N ARG A 125 4.32 -13.19 -12.90
CA ARG A 125 3.25 -13.53 -11.95
C ARG A 125 2.02 -12.62 -12.07
N GLN A 126 2.01 -11.70 -13.03
CA GLN A 126 0.87 -10.83 -13.31
C GLN A 126 -0.11 -11.49 -14.30
N SER A 127 -0.76 -12.56 -13.88
CA SER A 127 -1.63 -13.38 -14.75
C SER A 127 -2.85 -12.63 -15.29
N ILE A 128 -3.37 -11.65 -14.54
CA ILE A 128 -4.51 -10.86 -15.00
C ILE A 128 -4.04 -9.76 -15.95
N PHE A 129 -2.87 -9.17 -15.71
CA PHE A 129 -2.25 -8.22 -16.62
C PHE A 129 -1.94 -8.89 -17.99
N ASP A 130 -1.43 -10.11 -17.99
CA ASP A 130 -1.14 -10.86 -19.23
C ASP A 130 -2.38 -11.05 -20.11
N CYS A 131 -3.56 -11.19 -19.49
CA CYS A 131 -4.83 -11.31 -20.21
C CYS A 131 -5.45 -9.96 -20.62
N THR A 132 -5.17 -8.88 -19.89
CA THR A 132 -5.90 -7.61 -20.02
C THR A 132 -5.04 -6.44 -20.48
N GLY A 133 -3.74 -6.46 -20.20
CA GLY A 133 -2.78 -5.38 -20.47
C GLY A 133 -3.02 -4.09 -19.66
N GLY A 134 -3.98 -4.09 -18.71
CA GLY A 134 -4.48 -2.87 -18.09
C GLY A 134 -4.35 -2.78 -16.57
N LEU A 135 -3.60 -3.68 -15.93
CA LEU A 135 -3.48 -3.68 -14.47
C LEU A 135 -2.12 -3.22 -13.98
N HIS A 136 -2.12 -2.72 -12.76
CA HIS A 136 -0.91 -2.47 -11.99
C HIS A 136 -0.62 -3.64 -11.05
N GLY A 137 0.68 -3.97 -10.90
CA GLY A 137 1.17 -4.97 -9.96
C GLY A 137 1.88 -4.34 -8.78
N ALA A 138 1.68 -4.92 -7.60
CA ALA A 138 2.50 -4.73 -6.42
C ALA A 138 3.03 -6.09 -5.94
N ALA A 139 4.32 -6.17 -5.64
CA ALA A 139 4.99 -7.41 -5.23
C ALA A 139 5.82 -7.19 -3.97
N LEU A 140 5.88 -8.23 -3.15
CA LEU A 140 6.75 -8.32 -1.99
C LEU A 140 7.87 -9.31 -2.27
N PHE A 141 9.11 -8.86 -2.05
CA PHE A 141 10.30 -9.71 -2.13
C PHE A 141 11.04 -9.69 -0.81
N ASP A 142 11.63 -10.80 -0.45
CA ASP A 142 12.54 -10.87 0.70
C ASP A 142 13.94 -10.31 0.33
N LYS A 143 14.84 -10.29 1.32
CA LYS A 143 16.21 -9.82 1.15
C LYS A 143 17.06 -10.63 0.17
N ASN A 144 16.65 -11.84 -0.18
CA ASN A 144 17.30 -12.69 -1.18
C ASN A 144 16.74 -12.48 -2.59
N GLY A 145 15.77 -11.57 -2.75
CA GLY A 145 15.07 -11.32 -4.00
C GLY A 145 14.04 -12.40 -4.34
N GLU A 146 13.65 -13.25 -3.39
CA GLU A 146 12.61 -14.24 -3.63
C GLU A 146 11.23 -13.61 -3.50
N LEU A 147 10.39 -13.87 -4.49
CA LEU A 147 9.03 -13.36 -4.57
C LEU A 147 8.13 -14.04 -3.53
N GLN A 148 7.60 -13.27 -2.60
CA GLN A 148 6.73 -13.75 -1.53
C GLN A 148 5.25 -13.58 -1.88
N LEU A 149 4.88 -12.46 -2.48
CA LEU A 149 3.48 -12.13 -2.73
C LEU A 149 3.34 -11.19 -3.93
N VAL A 150 2.27 -11.36 -4.72
CA VAL A 150 1.86 -10.43 -5.80
C VAL A 150 0.38 -10.10 -5.64
N ARG A 151 0.04 -8.83 -5.87
CA ARG A 151 -1.35 -8.37 -6.02
C ARG A 151 -1.47 -7.46 -7.23
N GLU A 152 -2.57 -7.64 -7.95
CA GLU A 152 -2.89 -6.86 -9.15
C GLU A 152 -4.19 -6.08 -8.94
N ASP A 153 -4.25 -4.88 -9.50
CA ASP A 153 -5.48 -4.08 -9.54
C ASP A 153 -5.40 -3.04 -10.67
N VAL A 154 -6.56 -2.61 -11.18
CA VAL A 154 -6.66 -1.49 -12.13
C VAL A 154 -6.13 -0.19 -11.51
N GLY A 155 -6.24 -0.04 -10.19
CA GLY A 155 -5.68 1.05 -9.40
C GLY A 155 -4.35 0.67 -8.75
N ARG A 156 -3.27 1.39 -9.05
CA ARG A 156 -1.95 1.13 -8.43
C ARG A 156 -1.98 1.23 -6.91
N HIS A 157 -2.80 2.11 -6.33
CA HIS A 157 -2.97 2.24 -4.88
C HIS A 157 -3.68 1.02 -4.30
N ASN A 158 -4.73 0.52 -5.00
CA ASN A 158 -5.43 -0.68 -4.59
C ASN A 158 -4.52 -1.92 -4.64
N ALA A 159 -3.66 -2.05 -5.66
CA ALA A 159 -2.72 -3.17 -5.74
C ALA A 159 -1.79 -3.20 -4.51
N LEU A 160 -1.30 -2.03 -4.09
CA LEU A 160 -0.47 -1.91 -2.90
C LEU A 160 -1.27 -2.13 -1.61
N ASP A 161 -2.49 -1.60 -1.51
CA ASP A 161 -3.36 -1.85 -0.35
C ASP A 161 -3.70 -3.34 -0.22
N LYS A 162 -4.00 -4.04 -1.32
CA LYS A 162 -4.17 -5.50 -1.31
C LYS A 162 -2.93 -6.22 -0.78
N LEU A 163 -1.74 -5.81 -1.23
CA LEU A 163 -0.48 -6.38 -0.78
C LEU A 163 -0.28 -6.18 0.73
N VAL A 164 -0.40 -4.94 1.21
CA VAL A 164 -0.24 -4.59 2.62
C VAL A 164 -1.30 -5.27 3.49
N GLY A 165 -2.55 -5.32 3.03
CA GLY A 165 -3.64 -5.99 3.73
C GLY A 165 -3.43 -7.50 3.87
N ALA A 166 -2.89 -8.14 2.83
CA ALA A 166 -2.50 -9.55 2.89
C ALA A 166 -1.39 -9.77 3.92
N CYS A 167 -0.36 -8.91 3.92
CA CYS A 167 0.74 -8.97 4.89
C CYS A 167 0.25 -8.74 6.33
N LEU A 168 -0.62 -7.75 6.54
CA LEU A 168 -1.21 -7.45 7.84
C LEU A 168 -2.01 -8.65 8.37
N ARG A 169 -2.87 -9.25 7.51
CA ARG A 169 -3.67 -10.42 7.83
C ARG A 169 -2.84 -11.64 8.21
N ALA A 170 -1.68 -11.80 7.55
CA ALA A 170 -0.76 -12.91 7.80
C ALA A 170 0.20 -12.66 8.98
N GLY A 171 0.15 -11.48 9.63
CA GLY A 171 1.08 -11.11 10.70
C GLY A 171 2.51 -10.87 10.22
N HIS A 172 2.70 -10.48 8.96
CA HIS A 172 4.03 -10.27 8.35
C HIS A 172 4.52 -8.82 8.43
N LEU A 173 3.78 -7.92 9.10
CA LEU A 173 4.27 -6.57 9.37
C LEU A 173 5.14 -6.56 10.64
N PRO A 174 6.17 -5.73 10.71
CA PRO A 174 6.67 -4.77 9.71
C PRO A 174 7.47 -5.42 8.56
N LEU A 175 7.52 -4.74 7.38
CA LEU A 175 8.24 -5.22 6.20
C LEU A 175 9.70 -4.72 6.16
N ASN A 176 10.35 -4.61 7.30
CA ASN A 176 11.66 -3.98 7.49
C ASN A 176 12.85 -4.78 6.91
N GLU A 177 12.62 -5.98 6.39
CA GLU A 177 13.61 -6.78 5.64
C GLU A 177 13.12 -7.09 4.21
N HIS A 178 12.16 -6.30 3.69
CA HIS A 178 11.53 -6.61 2.41
C HIS A 178 11.63 -5.45 1.43
N VAL A 179 11.53 -5.80 0.15
CA VAL A 179 11.34 -4.87 -0.96
C VAL A 179 9.89 -4.92 -1.41
N VAL A 180 9.24 -3.77 -1.42
CA VAL A 180 7.95 -3.56 -2.09
C VAL A 180 8.22 -3.04 -3.49
N LEU A 181 7.89 -3.81 -4.53
CA LEU A 181 8.01 -3.41 -5.93
C LEU A 181 6.64 -3.05 -6.50
N VAL A 182 6.57 -1.91 -7.19
CA VAL A 182 5.38 -1.50 -7.96
C VAL A 182 5.69 -1.41 -9.44
N SER A 183 4.78 -1.90 -10.29
CA SER A 183 4.94 -1.90 -11.75
C SER A 183 4.82 -0.50 -12.39
N GLY A 184 4.34 0.47 -11.64
CA GLY A 184 4.09 1.83 -12.10
C GLY A 184 5.08 2.87 -11.55
N ARG A 185 4.61 4.12 -11.47
CA ARG A 185 5.34 5.24 -10.86
C ARG A 185 5.20 5.22 -9.34
N ALA A 186 6.25 5.60 -8.62
CA ALA A 186 6.21 5.82 -7.17
C ALA A 186 5.70 7.23 -6.86
N GLY A 187 4.38 7.37 -6.72
CA GLY A 187 3.77 8.60 -6.22
C GLY A 187 3.89 8.70 -4.70
N PHE A 188 3.64 9.92 -4.17
CA PHE A 188 3.68 10.20 -2.73
C PHE A 188 2.85 9.20 -1.90
N GLU A 189 1.61 8.93 -2.31
CA GLU A 189 0.70 8.04 -1.58
C GLU A 189 1.21 6.59 -1.53
N LEU A 190 1.86 6.10 -2.60
CA LEU A 190 2.43 4.75 -2.59
C LEU A 190 3.62 4.65 -1.63
N VAL A 191 4.47 5.69 -1.60
CA VAL A 191 5.57 5.77 -0.62
C VAL A 191 5.02 5.84 0.80
N GLN A 192 4.00 6.66 1.05
CA GLN A 192 3.34 6.75 2.36
C GLN A 192 2.80 5.39 2.82
N LYS A 193 2.11 4.65 1.96
CA LYS A 193 1.59 3.31 2.27
C LYS A 193 2.71 2.32 2.57
N SER A 194 3.82 2.40 1.84
CA SER A 194 5.00 1.55 2.09
C SER A 194 5.70 1.92 3.41
N VAL A 195 5.76 3.20 3.75
CA VAL A 195 6.28 3.68 5.06
C VAL A 195 5.38 3.20 6.19
N MET A 196 4.05 3.25 6.04
CA MET A 196 3.12 2.72 7.03
C MET A 196 3.31 1.24 7.30
N ALA A 197 3.66 0.47 6.27
CA ALA A 197 4.01 -0.96 6.39
C ALA A 197 5.45 -1.19 6.86
N ALA A 198 6.22 -0.12 7.11
CA ALA A 198 7.65 -0.13 7.44
C ALA A 198 8.48 -0.95 6.44
N ALA A 199 8.22 -0.80 5.14
CA ALA A 199 9.01 -1.46 4.11
C ALA A 199 10.44 -0.89 4.12
N ALA A 200 11.47 -1.76 4.17
CA ALA A 200 12.87 -1.32 4.14
C ALA A 200 13.19 -0.61 2.83
N MET A 201 12.60 -1.08 1.73
CA MET A 201 12.79 -0.54 0.39
C MET A 201 11.48 -0.51 -0.38
N MET A 202 11.25 0.59 -1.10
CA MET A 202 10.28 0.64 -2.17
C MET A 202 11.00 0.81 -3.51
N ALA A 203 10.71 -0.08 -4.45
CA ALA A 203 11.21 -0.04 -5.82
C ALA A 203 10.06 0.21 -6.81
N ALA A 204 10.32 0.97 -7.86
CA ALA A 204 9.35 1.27 -8.90
C ALA A 204 9.96 1.13 -10.30
N VAL A 205 9.19 0.55 -11.22
CA VAL A 205 9.56 0.50 -12.65
C VAL A 205 9.58 1.90 -13.26
N GLY A 206 8.70 2.78 -12.78
CA GLY A 206 8.60 4.17 -13.21
C GLY A 206 9.32 5.16 -12.31
N ALA A 207 9.12 6.44 -12.58
CA ALA A 207 9.71 7.54 -11.84
C ALA A 207 9.02 7.77 -10.48
N PRO A 208 9.76 8.17 -9.42
CA PRO A 208 9.17 8.76 -8.23
C PRO A 208 8.81 10.23 -8.46
N SER A 209 7.85 10.73 -7.68
CA SER A 209 7.62 12.17 -7.57
C SER A 209 8.60 12.81 -6.57
N SER A 210 8.85 14.12 -6.71
CA SER A 210 9.73 14.84 -5.76
C SER A 210 9.26 14.73 -4.32
N LEU A 211 7.94 14.78 -4.10
CA LEU A 211 7.35 14.63 -2.77
C LEU A 211 7.50 13.20 -2.23
N ALA A 212 7.46 12.19 -3.10
CA ALA A 212 7.73 10.80 -2.73
C ALA A 212 9.19 10.61 -2.26
N VAL A 213 10.14 11.24 -2.96
CA VAL A 213 11.56 11.23 -2.57
C VAL A 213 11.73 11.85 -1.19
N LYS A 214 11.19 13.06 -0.98
CA LYS A 214 11.28 13.75 0.31
C LYS A 214 10.71 12.92 1.46
N LEU A 215 9.55 12.29 1.27
CA LEU A 215 8.95 11.42 2.30
C LEU A 215 9.81 10.19 2.59
N ALA A 216 10.39 9.58 1.56
CA ALA A 216 11.26 8.41 1.74
C ALA A 216 12.55 8.77 2.49
N GLU A 217 13.15 9.93 2.21
CA GLU A 217 14.31 10.47 2.94
C GLU A 217 13.98 10.69 4.42
N GLU A 218 12.87 11.39 4.71
CA GLU A 218 12.42 11.69 6.06
C GLU A 218 12.08 10.43 6.87
N ALA A 219 11.55 9.38 6.21
CA ALA A 219 11.23 8.10 6.83
C ALA A 219 12.44 7.14 6.90
N GLY A 220 13.58 7.48 6.33
CA GLY A 220 14.75 6.60 6.26
C GLY A 220 14.51 5.35 5.40
N MET A 221 13.53 5.35 4.48
CA MET A 221 13.23 4.25 3.57
C MET A 221 14.07 4.36 2.30
N THR A 222 14.60 3.25 1.81
CA THR A 222 15.28 3.23 0.51
C THR A 222 14.25 3.33 -0.62
N LEU A 223 14.40 4.33 -1.50
CA LEU A 223 13.55 4.52 -2.66
C LEU A 223 14.33 4.33 -3.94
N VAL A 224 13.91 3.37 -4.75
CA VAL A 224 14.47 3.04 -6.06
C VAL A 224 13.44 3.34 -7.14
N GLY A 225 13.86 4.02 -8.20
CA GLY A 225 13.02 4.29 -9.36
C GLY A 225 13.70 3.89 -10.67
N PHE A 226 12.92 3.87 -11.77
CA PHE A 226 13.37 3.45 -13.09
C PHE A 226 14.01 2.06 -13.12
N LEU A 227 13.53 1.17 -12.24
CA LEU A 227 14.03 -0.20 -12.16
C LEU A 227 13.57 -1.00 -13.38
N ARG A 228 14.38 -0.98 -14.42
CA ARG A 228 14.11 -1.63 -15.71
C ARG A 228 15.39 -1.77 -16.53
N ASN A 229 15.42 -2.73 -17.46
CA ASN A 229 16.54 -2.95 -18.38
C ASN A 229 17.91 -3.07 -17.68
N GLY A 230 17.95 -3.69 -16.50
CA GLY A 230 19.18 -3.88 -15.73
C GLY A 230 19.76 -2.58 -15.13
N GLN A 231 18.93 -1.55 -14.97
CA GLN A 231 19.33 -0.25 -14.42
C GLN A 231 18.29 0.24 -13.41
N PHE A 232 18.72 1.07 -12.47
CA PHE A 232 17.86 1.77 -11.52
C PHE A 232 18.55 3.02 -10.97
N ASN A 233 17.77 3.93 -10.43
CA ASN A 233 18.25 5.09 -9.70
C ASN A 233 17.86 4.98 -8.24
N ILE A 234 18.78 5.30 -7.33
CA ILE A 234 18.52 5.37 -5.88
C ILE A 234 18.24 6.83 -5.54
N TYR A 235 17.14 7.07 -4.85
CA TYR A 235 16.69 8.42 -4.48
C TYR A 235 16.84 8.72 -2.99
N SER A 236 16.83 7.69 -2.13
CA SER A 236 17.00 7.84 -0.67
C SER A 236 17.65 6.60 -0.07
N SER A 237 18.36 6.76 1.05
CA SER A 237 18.97 5.72 1.89
C SER A 237 19.71 4.64 1.09
N PRO A 238 20.76 5.02 0.33
CA PRO A 238 21.52 4.08 -0.51
C PRO A 238 22.27 3.00 0.29
N GLU A 239 22.46 3.23 1.58
CA GLU A 239 23.24 2.38 2.49
C GLU A 239 22.67 0.96 2.62
N ARG A 240 21.36 0.76 2.30
CA ARG A 240 20.76 -0.58 2.28
C ARG A 240 21.11 -1.41 1.07
N ILE A 241 21.73 -0.81 0.05
CA ILE A 241 22.09 -1.51 -1.19
C ILE A 241 23.60 -1.75 -1.19
N LYS A 242 23.96 -3.01 -1.36
CA LYS A 242 25.34 -3.46 -1.50
C LYS A 242 25.67 -3.70 -2.97
N PHE A 243 26.73 -3.05 -3.46
CA PHE A 243 27.26 -3.17 -4.81
C PHE A 243 28.37 -4.19 -4.92
#